data_23b705f3f6af791cf0abed9313520c0c
#
_entry.id   23b705f3f6af791cf0abed9313520c0c
#
_cell.length_a   1.000
_cell.length_b   1.000
_cell.length_c   1.000
_cell.angle_alpha   90.00
_cell.angle_beta   90.00
_cell.angle_gamma   90.00
#
_symmetry.space_group_name_H-M   'P 1'
#
loop_
_entity.id
_entity.type
_entity.pdbx_description
1 polymer ?
#
loop_
_entity_poly.entity_id
_entity_poly.type
_entity_poly.pdbx_seq_one_letter_code
_entity_poly.pdbx_strand_id
1 'polypeptide(L)'
;MKKSKFQFQNPRISSFLINENKDFDNENFGGFSISTNMDIQKIEDNKEAKVSLTIKIGDNNDQYPFFMIVETYSLFKNDGADNFNELLKVNAPALLLSNVRPIIALMTSQLGFKPFYIPFMNFTSSNDEIQKDTN
;
A
#
# COMPACT_ATOMS: atom_id res chain seq x y z
N MET A 1 13.89 0.13 -27.71
CA MET A 1 13.13 -0.35 -26.55
C MET A 1 11.70 0.16 -26.62
N LYS A 2 10.75 -0.71 -26.52
CA LYS A 2 9.35 -0.30 -26.55
C LYS A 2 8.94 0.25 -25.18
N LYS A 3 8.29 1.41 -25.18
CA LYS A 3 7.68 1.94 -23.96
C LYS A 3 6.40 1.18 -23.65
N SER A 4 6.13 0.98 -22.37
CA SER A 4 4.86 0.45 -21.95
C SER A 4 3.75 1.44 -22.28
N LYS A 5 2.58 0.92 -22.66
CA LYS A 5 1.39 1.73 -22.87
C LYS A 5 0.81 2.25 -21.55
N PHE A 6 1.21 1.64 -20.45
CA PHE A 6 0.83 2.05 -19.11
C PHE A 6 2.08 2.62 -18.44
N GLN A 7 2.12 3.93 -18.26
CA GLN A 7 3.27 4.64 -17.72
C GLN A 7 2.92 5.22 -16.36
N PHE A 8 3.93 5.38 -15.52
CA PHE A 8 3.74 5.97 -14.20
C PHE A 8 4.97 6.79 -13.80
N GLN A 9 4.73 7.79 -12.96
CA GLN A 9 5.80 8.53 -12.32
C GLN A 9 6.31 7.74 -11.11
N ASN A 10 7.49 8.10 -10.62
CA ASN A 10 8.00 7.48 -9.40
C ASN A 10 7.00 7.69 -8.25
N PRO A 11 6.63 6.62 -7.55
CA PRO A 11 5.72 6.73 -6.42
C PRO A 11 6.26 7.65 -5.34
N ARG A 12 5.35 8.32 -4.65
CA ARG A 12 5.67 9.19 -3.53
C ARG A 12 4.94 8.72 -2.28
N ILE A 13 5.57 8.91 -1.15
CA ILE A 13 4.92 8.72 0.13
C ILE A 13 4.41 10.07 0.59
N SER A 14 3.10 10.21 0.70
CA SER A 14 2.46 11.45 1.12
C SER A 14 2.31 11.53 2.64
N SER A 15 2.25 10.37 3.31
CA SER A 15 2.10 10.32 4.74
C SER A 15 2.71 9.03 5.27
N PHE A 16 3.44 9.13 6.36
CA PHE A 16 4.03 7.99 7.03
C PHE A 16 3.95 8.23 8.53
N LEU A 17 3.17 7.40 9.21
CA LEU A 17 3.03 7.47 10.65
C LEU A 17 3.35 6.10 11.23
N ILE A 18 4.18 6.10 12.27
CA ILE A 18 4.47 4.89 13.02
C ILE A 18 4.58 5.25 14.49
N ASN A 19 3.82 4.56 15.33
CA ASN A 19 3.83 4.76 16.77
C ASN A 19 4.07 3.42 17.46
N GLU A 20 5.03 3.43 18.38
CA GLU A 20 5.23 2.29 19.25
C GLU A 20 4.14 2.26 20.32
N ASN A 21 3.60 1.09 20.59
CA ASN A 21 2.63 0.88 21.66
C ASN A 21 3.40 0.40 22.90
N LYS A 22 3.62 1.31 23.85
CA LYS A 22 4.49 1.04 25.00
C LYS A 22 3.91 0.01 25.95
N ASP A 23 2.60 -0.14 25.96
CA ASP A 23 1.90 -1.09 26.85
C ASP A 23 1.62 -2.42 26.15
N PHE A 24 2.32 -2.70 25.06
CA PHE A 24 2.14 -3.91 24.31
C PHE A 24 2.40 -5.16 25.15
N ASP A 25 1.42 -6.08 25.13
CA ASP A 25 1.50 -7.36 25.82
C ASP A 25 1.96 -8.46 24.89
N ASN A 26 3.20 -8.89 25.07
CA ASN A 26 3.84 -9.87 24.19
C ASN A 26 3.20 -11.26 24.28
N GLU A 27 2.54 -11.58 25.39
CA GLU A 27 1.98 -12.92 25.61
C GLU A 27 0.74 -13.19 24.74
N ASN A 28 0.02 -12.15 24.40
CA ASN A 28 -1.24 -12.28 23.67
C ASN A 28 -1.14 -11.83 22.22
N PHE A 29 0.07 -11.70 21.70
CA PHE A 29 0.25 -11.23 20.32
C PHE A 29 -0.12 -12.32 19.33
N GLY A 30 -1.18 -12.09 18.56
CA GLY A 30 -1.69 -13.02 17.55
C GLY A 30 -1.28 -12.69 16.12
N GLY A 31 -0.33 -11.79 15.93
CA GLY A 31 0.08 -11.33 14.61
C GLY A 31 -0.52 -9.97 14.26
N PHE A 32 -0.04 -9.39 13.18
CA PHE A 32 -0.51 -8.08 12.74
C PHE A 32 -1.75 -8.19 11.86
N SER A 33 -2.66 -7.26 12.03
CA SER A 33 -3.70 -7.02 11.04
C SER A 33 -3.16 -6.03 10.01
N ILE A 34 -3.47 -6.29 8.75
CA ILE A 34 -3.07 -5.44 7.64
C ILE A 34 -4.31 -5.11 6.84
N SER A 35 -4.56 -3.83 6.63
CA SER A 35 -5.64 -3.40 5.75
C SER A 35 -5.11 -2.42 4.72
N THR A 36 -5.72 -2.44 3.55
CA THR A 36 -5.35 -1.53 2.47
C THR A 36 -6.59 -0.84 1.95
N ASN A 37 -6.41 0.39 1.54
CA ASN A 37 -7.46 1.16 0.89
C ASN A 37 -6.88 1.85 -0.32
N MET A 38 -7.56 1.75 -1.44
CA MET A 38 -7.12 2.31 -2.71
C MET A 38 -8.11 3.37 -3.16
N ASP A 39 -7.58 4.50 -3.64
CA ASP A 39 -8.37 5.56 -4.24
C ASP A 39 -7.85 5.85 -5.64
N ILE A 40 -8.74 5.90 -6.60
CA ILE A 40 -8.40 6.22 -7.98
C ILE A 40 -9.13 7.53 -8.34
N GLN A 41 -8.34 8.55 -8.66
CA GLN A 41 -8.85 9.83 -9.06
C GLN A 41 -8.46 10.09 -10.51
N LYS A 42 -9.42 10.04 -11.42
CA LYS A 42 -9.15 10.33 -12.83
C LYS A 42 -8.98 11.82 -13.01
N ILE A 43 -7.85 12.19 -13.61
CA ILE A 43 -7.54 13.59 -13.94
C ILE A 43 -8.04 13.89 -15.34
N GLU A 44 -7.83 12.96 -16.26
CA GLU A 44 -8.33 13.06 -17.61
C GLU A 44 -8.81 11.68 -18.03
N ASP A 45 -10.07 11.60 -18.47
CA ASP A 45 -10.72 10.34 -18.72
C ASP A 45 -9.93 9.47 -19.71
N ASN A 46 -9.66 8.22 -19.31
CA ASN A 46 -8.91 7.22 -20.07
C ASN A 46 -7.47 7.64 -20.44
N LYS A 47 -6.98 8.74 -19.91
CA LYS A 47 -5.63 9.23 -20.24
C LYS A 47 -4.73 9.36 -19.02
N GLU A 48 -5.26 9.83 -17.91
CA GLU A 48 -4.43 10.06 -16.72
C GLU A 48 -5.25 9.90 -15.47
N ALA A 49 -4.60 9.32 -14.44
CA ALA A 49 -5.23 9.13 -13.14
C ALA A 49 -4.17 9.17 -12.04
N LYS A 50 -4.60 9.64 -10.88
CA LYS A 50 -3.83 9.53 -9.64
C LYS A 50 -4.36 8.32 -8.88
N VAL A 51 -3.47 7.41 -8.51
CA VAL A 51 -3.83 6.26 -7.67
C VAL A 51 -3.10 6.39 -6.35
N SER A 52 -3.86 6.32 -5.27
CA SER A 52 -3.34 6.35 -3.90
C SER A 52 -3.60 5.01 -3.23
N LEU A 53 -2.64 4.56 -2.44
CA LEU A 53 -2.77 3.35 -1.65
C LEU A 53 -2.44 3.70 -0.20
N THR A 54 -3.36 3.39 0.70
CA THR A 54 -3.16 3.54 2.14
C THR A 54 -3.03 2.17 2.75
N ILE A 55 -1.97 1.95 3.52
CA ILE A 55 -1.68 0.69 4.17
C ILE A 55 -1.69 0.94 5.68
N LYS A 56 -2.49 0.16 6.39
CA LYS A 56 -2.56 0.22 7.84
C LYS A 56 -2.08 -1.11 8.42
N ILE A 57 -1.13 -1.06 9.33
CA ILE A 57 -0.56 -2.23 9.97
C ILE A 57 -0.74 -2.10 11.48
N GLY A 58 -1.38 -3.11 12.08
CA GLY A 58 -1.70 -3.09 13.50
C GLY A 58 -2.79 -2.10 13.83
N ASP A 59 -2.85 -1.71 15.09
CA ASP A 59 -3.81 -0.71 15.56
C ASP A 59 -3.23 0.00 16.77
N ASN A 60 -3.81 1.12 17.13
CA ASN A 60 -3.35 1.94 18.24
C ASN A 60 -3.90 1.40 19.56
N ASN A 61 -3.48 0.19 19.93
CA ASN A 61 -3.88 -0.44 21.18
C ASN A 61 -2.76 -1.39 21.63
N ASP A 62 -2.91 -1.95 22.83
CA ASP A 62 -1.90 -2.77 23.47
C ASP A 62 -1.76 -4.19 22.87
N GLN A 63 -2.59 -4.55 21.91
CA GLN A 63 -2.52 -5.86 21.25
C GLN A 63 -1.42 -5.92 20.18
N TYR A 64 -0.87 -4.79 19.79
CA TYR A 64 0.14 -4.69 18.75
C TYR A 64 1.37 -3.95 19.26
N PRO A 65 2.58 -4.37 18.87
CA PRO A 65 3.79 -3.67 19.31
C PRO A 65 3.91 -2.27 18.71
N PHE A 66 3.29 -2.04 17.55
CA PHE A 66 3.26 -0.73 16.92
C PHE A 66 2.02 -0.60 16.06
N PHE A 67 1.76 0.63 15.67
CA PHE A 67 0.69 0.99 14.73
C PHE A 67 1.30 1.82 13.63
N MET A 68 1.02 1.47 12.38
CA MET A 68 1.59 2.14 11.22
C MET A 68 0.52 2.47 10.20
N ILE A 69 0.58 3.66 9.65
CA ILE A 69 -0.22 4.06 8.49
C ILE A 69 0.72 4.68 7.47
N VAL A 70 0.68 4.18 6.25
CA VAL A 70 1.47 4.70 5.14
C VAL A 70 0.53 5.01 3.99
N GLU A 71 0.63 6.23 3.45
CA GLU A 71 -0.07 6.59 2.24
C GLU A 71 0.93 6.88 1.14
N THR A 72 0.75 6.24 0.00
CA THR A 72 1.60 6.41 -1.17
C THR A 72 0.74 6.63 -2.40
N TYR A 73 1.27 7.34 -3.38
CA TYR A 73 0.54 7.61 -4.60
C TYR A 73 1.49 7.77 -5.78
N SER A 74 0.93 7.65 -6.97
CA SER A 74 1.61 8.00 -8.20
C SER A 74 0.59 8.44 -9.25
N LEU A 75 1.09 9.11 -10.27
CA LEU A 75 0.31 9.46 -11.45
C LEU A 75 0.56 8.41 -12.53
N PHE A 76 -0.52 7.95 -13.13
CA PHE A 76 -0.49 6.93 -14.17
C PHE A 76 -1.04 7.49 -15.45
N LYS A 77 -0.37 7.20 -16.55
CA LYS A 77 -0.75 7.68 -17.87
C LYS A 77 -1.03 6.51 -18.78
N ASN A 78 -2.06 6.68 -19.59
CA ASN A 78 -2.42 5.73 -20.63
C ASN A 78 -1.87 6.22 -21.97
N ASP A 79 -1.00 5.42 -22.55
CA ASP A 79 -0.45 5.69 -23.88
C ASP A 79 -0.93 4.61 -24.84
N GLY A 80 -2.25 4.52 -24.99
CA GLY A 80 -2.89 3.65 -25.96
C GLY A 80 -3.34 2.28 -25.47
N ALA A 81 -3.34 2.02 -24.16
CA ALA A 81 -3.86 0.77 -23.63
C ALA A 81 -5.40 0.81 -23.60
N ASP A 82 -6.04 -0.27 -24.05
CA ASP A 82 -7.49 -0.37 -24.07
C ASP A 82 -8.06 -0.68 -22.68
N ASN A 83 -7.26 -1.28 -21.81
CA ASN A 83 -7.66 -1.75 -20.50
C ASN A 83 -7.16 -0.85 -19.36
N PHE A 84 -7.11 0.46 -19.57
CA PHE A 84 -6.56 1.39 -18.61
C PHE A 84 -7.22 1.29 -17.23
N ASN A 85 -8.55 1.21 -17.19
CA ASN A 85 -9.26 1.12 -15.92
C ASN A 85 -8.86 -0.12 -15.12
N GLU A 86 -8.69 -1.24 -15.80
CA GLU A 86 -8.25 -2.48 -15.14
C GLU A 86 -6.82 -2.36 -14.65
N LEU A 87 -5.94 -1.74 -15.43
CA LEU A 87 -4.56 -1.51 -15.02
C LEU A 87 -4.48 -0.62 -13.78
N LEU A 88 -5.36 0.37 -13.68
CA LEU A 88 -5.41 1.23 -12.50
C LEU A 88 -5.87 0.48 -11.25
N LYS A 89 -6.75 -0.50 -11.40
CA LYS A 89 -7.28 -1.26 -10.26
C LYS A 89 -6.35 -2.37 -9.80
N VAL A 90 -5.58 -2.94 -10.68
CA VAL A 90 -4.77 -4.13 -10.39
C VAL A 90 -3.28 -3.79 -10.36
N ASN A 91 -2.76 -3.21 -11.43
CA ASN A 91 -1.32 -3.00 -11.56
C ASN A 91 -0.83 -1.80 -10.76
N ALA A 92 -1.60 -0.73 -10.70
CA ALA A 92 -1.18 0.47 -9.99
C ALA A 92 -0.99 0.22 -8.49
N PRO A 93 -1.95 -0.38 -7.76
CA PRO A 93 -1.73 -0.63 -6.34
C PRO A 93 -0.60 -1.63 -6.08
N ALA A 94 -0.40 -2.60 -6.97
CA ALA A 94 0.71 -3.55 -6.84
C ALA A 94 2.06 -2.85 -6.97
N LEU A 95 2.18 -1.90 -7.89
CA LEU A 95 3.40 -1.09 -8.04
C LEU A 95 3.64 -0.22 -6.82
N LEU A 96 2.59 0.42 -6.30
CA LEU A 96 2.71 1.24 -5.10
C LEU A 96 3.13 0.40 -3.90
N LEU A 97 2.54 -0.77 -3.73
CA LEU A 97 2.90 -1.68 -2.63
C LEU A 97 4.37 -2.11 -2.75
N SER A 98 4.82 -2.47 -3.95
CA SER A 98 6.21 -2.86 -4.18
C SER A 98 7.18 -1.76 -3.77
N ASN A 99 6.81 -0.51 -4.01
CA ASN A 99 7.66 0.62 -3.68
C ASN A 99 7.80 0.82 -2.16
N VAL A 100 6.72 0.61 -1.40
CA VAL A 100 6.76 0.89 0.04
C VAL A 100 7.23 -0.29 0.89
N ARG A 101 7.20 -1.51 0.37
CA ARG A 101 7.59 -2.69 1.13
C ARG A 101 8.98 -2.58 1.76
N PRO A 102 10.05 -2.21 1.01
CA PRO A 102 11.36 -2.08 1.64
C PRO A 102 11.43 -0.91 2.62
N ILE A 103 10.65 0.13 2.40
CA ILE A 103 10.63 1.28 3.30
C ILE A 103 10.01 0.88 4.64
N ILE A 104 8.92 0.14 4.62
CA ILE A 104 8.28 -0.35 5.85
C ILE A 104 9.22 -1.28 6.61
N ALA A 105 9.91 -2.18 5.91
CA ALA A 105 10.87 -3.08 6.55
C ALA A 105 12.00 -2.30 7.21
N LEU A 106 12.52 -1.27 6.54
CA LEU A 106 13.57 -0.43 7.09
C LEU A 106 13.08 0.33 8.33
N MET A 107 11.92 0.96 8.24
CA MET A 107 11.40 1.77 9.33
C MET A 107 11.09 0.95 10.58
N THR A 108 10.53 -0.24 10.41
CA THR A 108 10.27 -1.10 11.57
C THR A 108 11.57 -1.54 12.23
N SER A 109 12.61 -1.83 11.45
CA SER A 109 13.90 -2.19 12.03
C SER A 109 14.53 -1.01 12.77
N GLN A 110 14.32 0.22 12.34
CA GLN A 110 14.83 1.40 13.00
C GLN A 110 14.18 1.65 14.36
N LEU A 111 12.98 1.15 14.57
CA LEU A 111 12.31 1.20 15.86
C LEU A 111 12.77 0.09 16.82
N GLY A 112 13.65 -0.79 16.38
CA GLY A 112 14.13 -1.89 17.19
C GLY A 112 13.33 -3.17 17.06
N PHE A 113 12.39 -3.23 16.14
CA PHE A 113 11.65 -4.43 15.86
C PHE A 113 12.32 -5.24 14.74
N LYS A 114 11.90 -6.47 14.56
CA LYS A 114 12.28 -7.22 13.36
C LYS A 114 11.71 -6.51 12.13
N PRO A 115 12.44 -6.48 11.01
CA PRO A 115 11.87 -5.89 9.79
C PRO A 115 10.53 -6.52 9.46
N PHE A 116 9.52 -5.71 9.25
CA PHE A 116 8.21 -6.20 8.87
C PHE A 116 8.08 -6.23 7.37
N TYR A 117 7.87 -7.41 6.81
CA TYR A 117 7.69 -7.60 5.38
C TYR A 117 6.22 -7.81 5.08
N ILE A 118 5.62 -6.82 4.42
CA ILE A 118 4.22 -6.95 4.00
C ILE A 118 4.11 -8.12 3.03
N PRO A 119 3.15 -9.03 3.24
CA PRO A 119 2.94 -10.12 2.30
C PRO A 119 2.51 -9.61 0.93
N PHE A 120 2.75 -10.40 -0.07
CA PHE A 120 2.29 -10.09 -1.42
C PHE A 120 0.76 -10.08 -1.44
N MET A 121 0.19 -9.05 -2.02
CA MET A 121 -1.25 -8.90 -2.13
C MET A 121 -1.67 -8.92 -3.59
N ASN A 122 -2.78 -9.58 -3.86
CA ASN A 122 -3.33 -9.68 -5.21
C ASN A 122 -4.48 -8.68 -5.37
N PHE A 123 -4.24 -7.67 -6.19
CA PHE A 123 -5.23 -6.62 -6.46
C PHE A 123 -5.98 -6.94 -7.74
N THR A 124 -6.85 -7.95 -7.70
CA THR A 124 -7.69 -8.25 -8.87
C THR A 124 -8.95 -7.41 -8.84
N SER A 125 -9.67 -7.36 -9.95
CA SER A 125 -10.87 -6.53 -10.06
C SER A 125 -11.98 -6.91 -9.09
N SER A 126 -11.97 -8.12 -8.57
CA SER A 126 -12.97 -8.60 -7.62
C SER A 126 -12.54 -8.42 -6.16
N ASN A 127 -11.42 -7.77 -5.90
CA ASN A 127 -10.79 -7.78 -4.60
C ASN A 127 -11.04 -6.54 -3.77
N ASP A 128 -11.99 -5.70 -4.12
CA ASP A 128 -12.30 -4.52 -3.30
C ASP A 128 -12.63 -4.90 -1.87
N GLU A 129 -13.25 -6.06 -1.67
CA GLU A 129 -13.60 -6.56 -0.35
C GLU A 129 -12.39 -7.08 0.42
N ILE A 130 -11.45 -7.67 -0.28
CA ILE A 130 -10.25 -8.28 0.31
C ILE A 130 -9.34 -7.21 0.89
N GLN A 131 -9.35 -6.03 0.31
CA GLN A 131 -8.51 -4.93 0.74
C GLN A 131 -8.88 -4.39 2.11
N LYS A 132 -10.01 -4.75 2.64
CA LYS A 132 -10.50 -4.21 3.91
C LYS A 132 -9.80 -4.82 5.10
N ASP A 133 -9.42 -6.07 5.03
CA ASP A 133 -8.85 -6.77 6.17
C ASP A 133 -8.09 -8.00 5.73
N THR A 134 -6.81 -8.03 6.05
CA THR A 134 -5.94 -9.16 5.75
C THR A 134 -5.14 -9.50 6.98
N ASN A 135 -5.71 -10.25 7.82
CA ASN A 135 -5.03 -10.71 9.03
C ASN A 135 -4.03 -11.81 8.76
#